data_b5ca7b4edcc820a2ee2b41fd5dee2f01
#
_entry.id   b5ca7b4edcc820a2ee2b41fd5dee2f01
#
_cell.length_a   1.000
_cell.length_b   1.000
_cell.length_c   1.000
_cell.angle_alpha   90.00
_cell.angle_beta   90.00
_cell.angle_gamma   90.00
#
_symmetry.space_group_name_H-M   'P 1'
#
loop_
_entity.id
_entity.type
_entity.pdbx_description
1 polymer ?
#
loop_
_entity_poly.entity_id
_entity_poly.type
_entity_poly.pdbx_seq_one_letter_code
_entity_poly.pdbx_strand_id
1 'polypeptide(L)'
;MQRDRYWSAPGFRRAAALAASVATLATMMVVASASSSSAYTLNGCKWPSKIMDLDYRRTSGNYRTAIGQAIVNYNNATPVHLNGVESTGASMSSDVANYGATGWEAFNDSTCIGGTTFSSTSKINTYYLPSSTPVARLKVVWLHELGHSLGLGHASAINRVMYTSASTAYTSGGVRGLTTDEIAGIDYLY
;
A
#
# COMPACT_ATOMS: atom_id res chain seq x y z
N MET A 1 -45.08 -92.00 40.97
CA MET A 1 -44.78 -92.85 39.80
C MET A 1 -44.08 -91.99 38.74
N GLN A 2 -42.85 -92.43 38.38
CA GLN A 2 -42.15 -92.26 37.07
C GLN A 2 -41.99 -90.79 36.57
N ARG A 3 -40.80 -90.27 36.66
CA ARG A 3 -39.65 -90.21 35.70
C ARG A 3 -40.03 -89.61 34.37
N ASP A 4 -39.35 -88.55 34.03
CA ASP A 4 -38.27 -88.62 33.05
C ASP A 4 -37.42 -87.34 33.00
N ARG A 5 -36.12 -87.62 32.94
CA ARG A 5 -35.07 -86.62 32.79
C ARG A 5 -34.93 -86.31 31.31
N TYR A 6 -34.81 -85.09 30.95
CA TYR A 6 -34.20 -84.70 29.67
C TYR A 6 -33.09 -83.67 29.88
N TRP A 7 -31.95 -84.04 29.43
CA TRP A 7 -30.77 -83.21 29.35
C TRP A 7 -30.96 -82.25 28.22
N SER A 8 -30.61 -80.98 28.45
CA SER A 8 -30.43 -79.96 27.37
C SER A 8 -29.03 -79.39 27.46
N ALA A 9 -28.33 -79.49 26.37
CA ALA A 9 -26.93 -79.06 26.16
C ALA A 9 -26.78 -77.56 26.28
N PRO A 10 -25.57 -77.03 26.63
CA PRO A 10 -25.30 -75.59 26.74
C PRO A 10 -25.19 -74.96 25.37
N GLY A 11 -26.06 -73.97 25.10
CA GLY A 11 -26.04 -73.17 23.92
C GLY A 11 -24.81 -72.26 23.91
N PHE A 12 -23.99 -72.40 22.90
CA PHE A 12 -22.91 -71.45 22.57
C PHE A 12 -23.50 -70.10 22.23
N ARG A 13 -23.29 -69.15 23.11
CA ARG A 13 -23.53 -67.75 22.78
C ARG A 13 -22.37 -67.24 21.93
N ARG A 14 -22.63 -67.03 20.65
CA ARG A 14 -21.70 -66.35 19.75
C ARG A 14 -21.70 -64.85 20.15
N ALA A 15 -20.59 -64.39 20.70
CA ALA A 15 -20.35 -62.98 20.89
C ALA A 15 -20.12 -62.33 19.51
N ALA A 16 -21.04 -61.52 19.07
CA ALA A 16 -20.87 -60.66 17.91
C ALA A 16 -19.97 -59.51 18.32
N ALA A 17 -18.72 -59.52 17.86
CA ALA A 17 -17.82 -58.38 17.98
C ALA A 17 -18.27 -57.31 16.99
N LEU A 18 -18.84 -56.22 17.50
CA LEU A 18 -19.09 -54.98 16.76
C LEU A 18 -17.71 -54.30 16.55
N ALA A 19 -17.15 -54.42 15.35
CA ALA A 19 -16.03 -53.59 14.93
C ALA A 19 -16.54 -52.20 14.65
N ALA A 20 -16.32 -51.28 15.59
CA ALA A 20 -16.55 -49.84 15.39
C ALA A 20 -15.41 -49.31 14.50
N SER A 21 -15.69 -49.14 13.21
CA SER A 21 -14.78 -48.46 12.27
C SER A 21 -14.85 -46.94 12.57
N VAL A 22 -13.84 -46.42 13.26
CA VAL A 22 -13.62 -44.99 13.42
C VAL A 22 -13.06 -44.47 12.09
N ALA A 23 -13.93 -43.92 11.25
CA ALA A 23 -13.53 -43.14 10.08
C ALA A 23 -13.05 -41.78 10.55
N THR A 24 -11.74 -41.61 10.70
CA THR A 24 -11.08 -40.32 10.88
C THR A 24 -11.20 -39.55 9.57
N LEU A 25 -12.17 -38.64 9.46
CA LEU A 25 -12.18 -37.58 8.43
C LEU A 25 -11.02 -36.64 8.73
N ALA A 26 -9.89 -36.81 8.05
CA ALA A 26 -8.86 -35.80 7.97
C ALA A 26 -9.38 -34.68 7.10
N THR A 27 -9.94 -33.64 7.73
CA THR A 27 -10.29 -32.37 7.07
C THR A 27 -8.97 -31.69 6.69
N MET A 28 -8.50 -31.89 5.47
CA MET A 28 -7.44 -31.05 4.91
C MET A 28 -7.98 -29.62 4.82
N MET A 29 -7.60 -28.78 5.78
CA MET A 29 -7.70 -27.34 5.60
C MET A 29 -6.72 -26.95 4.48
N VAL A 30 -7.24 -26.81 3.28
CA VAL A 30 -6.56 -26.07 2.22
C VAL A 30 -6.52 -24.63 2.69
N VAL A 31 -5.42 -24.24 3.33
CA VAL A 31 -5.09 -22.84 3.52
C VAL A 31 -4.82 -22.32 2.12
N ALA A 32 -5.86 -21.81 1.45
CA ALA A 32 -5.69 -21.00 0.27
C ALA A 32 -4.87 -19.79 0.73
N SER A 33 -3.56 -19.83 0.46
CA SER A 33 -2.73 -18.63 0.51
C SER A 33 -3.34 -17.69 -0.50
N ALA A 34 -4.21 -16.77 -0.03
CA ALA A 34 -4.61 -15.63 -0.82
C ALA A 34 -3.31 -14.92 -1.17
N SER A 35 -2.83 -15.14 -2.39
CA SER A 35 -1.81 -14.29 -2.96
C SER A 35 -2.39 -12.89 -2.85
N SER A 36 -1.90 -12.07 -1.93
CA SER A 36 -2.21 -10.67 -1.88
C SER A 36 -1.77 -10.12 -3.23
N SER A 37 -2.71 -9.94 -4.15
CA SER A 37 -2.47 -9.20 -5.37
C SER A 37 -1.95 -7.84 -4.88
N SER A 38 -0.68 -7.57 -5.15
CA SER A 38 -0.09 -6.28 -4.80
C SER A 38 -0.94 -5.23 -5.51
N ALA A 39 -1.66 -4.41 -4.74
CA ALA A 39 -2.56 -3.40 -5.31
C ALA A 39 -1.77 -2.18 -5.79
N TYR A 40 -0.45 -2.09 -5.45
CA TYR A 40 0.43 -1.06 -5.99
C TYR A 40 0.88 -1.39 -7.41
N THR A 41 1.06 -0.37 -8.20
CA THR A 41 1.74 -0.45 -9.49
C THR A 41 3.08 0.29 -9.40
N LEU A 42 3.99 -0.03 -10.31
CA LEU A 42 5.30 0.61 -10.41
C LEU A 42 5.38 1.38 -11.73
N ASN A 43 6.06 2.52 -11.74
CA ASN A 43 6.29 3.29 -12.96
C ASN A 43 7.54 2.83 -13.76
N GLY A 44 8.26 1.81 -13.22
CA GLY A 44 9.43 1.22 -13.88
C GLY A 44 10.77 1.88 -13.54
N CYS A 45 10.77 2.87 -12.66
CA CYS A 45 11.98 3.60 -12.24
C CYS A 45 12.11 3.67 -10.73
N LYS A 46 13.35 3.72 -10.25
CA LYS A 46 13.67 3.98 -8.84
C LYS A 46 14.98 4.75 -8.71
N TRP A 47 15.20 5.37 -7.59
CA TRP A 47 16.46 5.98 -7.24
C TRP A 47 17.51 4.92 -6.93
N PRO A 48 18.80 5.19 -7.20
CA PRO A 48 19.89 4.27 -6.84
C PRO A 48 20.18 4.26 -5.33
N SER A 49 19.65 5.22 -4.58
CA SER A 49 19.79 5.36 -3.13
C SER A 49 18.44 5.37 -2.43
N LYS A 50 18.43 4.91 -1.18
CA LYS A 50 17.29 5.06 -0.25
C LYS A 50 17.26 6.44 0.42
N ILE A 51 18.37 7.19 0.36
CA ILE A 51 18.50 8.52 0.97
C ILE A 51 18.56 9.52 -0.16
N MET A 52 17.62 10.45 -0.21
CA MET A 52 17.50 11.47 -1.23
C MET A 52 17.28 12.85 -0.60
N ASP A 53 17.93 13.86 -1.17
CA ASP A 53 17.64 15.24 -0.85
C ASP A 53 16.48 15.74 -1.69
N LEU A 54 15.46 16.31 -1.05
CA LEU A 54 14.31 16.94 -1.66
C LEU A 54 14.34 18.44 -1.45
N ASP A 55 14.60 19.19 -2.52
CA ASP A 55 14.51 20.65 -2.49
C ASP A 55 13.06 21.12 -2.42
N TYR A 56 12.70 21.80 -1.33
CA TYR A 56 11.36 22.33 -1.12
C TYR A 56 11.33 23.87 -0.98
N ARG A 57 12.37 24.58 -1.46
CA ARG A 57 12.47 26.06 -1.39
C ARG A 57 11.28 26.78 -2.05
N ARG A 58 10.72 26.18 -3.12
CA ARG A 58 9.62 26.75 -3.89
C ARG A 58 8.24 26.44 -3.28
N THR A 59 8.22 26.10 -2.00
CA THR A 59 7.01 25.92 -1.20
C THR A 59 6.95 26.92 -0.05
N SER A 60 5.75 27.35 0.32
CA SER A 60 5.52 28.25 1.45
C SER A 60 4.15 28.00 2.09
N GLY A 61 3.92 28.52 3.29
CA GLY A 61 2.63 28.42 3.98
C GLY A 61 2.13 27.00 4.11
N ASN A 62 0.86 26.75 3.78
CA ASN A 62 0.22 25.43 3.86
C ASN A 62 0.92 24.36 3.01
N TYR A 63 1.45 24.73 1.84
CA TYR A 63 2.17 23.79 0.97
C TYR A 63 3.46 23.30 1.64
N ARG A 64 4.21 24.20 2.29
CA ARG A 64 5.43 23.89 3.03
C ARG A 64 5.15 22.97 4.22
N THR A 65 4.12 23.30 4.99
CA THR A 65 3.69 22.45 6.10
C THR A 65 3.29 21.07 5.62
N ALA A 66 2.54 21.00 4.52
CA ALA A 66 2.03 19.74 3.98
C ALA A 66 3.14 18.82 3.44
N ILE A 67 4.12 19.37 2.69
CA ILE A 67 5.25 18.57 2.18
C ILE A 67 6.14 18.10 3.33
N GLY A 68 6.37 18.90 4.35
CA GLY A 68 7.10 18.49 5.54
C GLY A 68 6.43 17.29 6.24
N GLN A 69 5.09 17.31 6.36
CA GLN A 69 4.33 16.17 6.89
C GLN A 69 4.39 14.93 5.98
N ALA A 70 4.44 15.12 4.66
CA ALA A 70 4.58 14.00 3.71
C ALA A 70 5.97 13.35 3.82
N ILE A 71 7.05 14.14 3.91
CA ILE A 71 8.40 13.68 4.17
C ILE A 71 8.45 12.82 5.44
N VAL A 72 7.93 13.33 6.55
CA VAL A 72 7.86 12.60 7.83
C VAL A 72 7.09 11.29 7.67
N ASN A 73 6.01 11.28 6.87
CA ASN A 73 5.20 10.08 6.65
C ASN A 73 6.00 8.98 5.92
N TYR A 74 6.76 9.33 4.85
CA TYR A 74 7.64 8.40 4.16
C TYR A 74 8.76 7.91 5.06
N ASN A 75 9.46 8.82 5.73
CA ASN A 75 10.60 8.49 6.58
C ASN A 75 10.25 7.56 7.76
N ASN A 76 9.02 7.66 8.28
CA ASN A 76 8.57 6.84 9.39
C ASN A 76 7.98 5.48 8.97
N ALA A 77 7.46 5.39 7.74
CA ALA A 77 6.67 4.23 7.32
C ALA A 77 7.39 3.33 6.31
N THR A 78 8.51 3.77 5.74
CA THR A 78 9.19 3.07 4.64
C THR A 78 10.70 3.08 4.82
N PRO A 79 11.47 2.25 4.06
CA PRO A 79 12.94 2.23 4.15
C PRO A 79 13.62 3.45 3.51
N VAL A 80 12.88 4.33 2.82
CA VAL A 80 13.46 5.53 2.23
C VAL A 80 13.59 6.64 3.26
N HIS A 81 14.59 7.51 3.06
CA HIS A 81 14.79 8.70 3.86
C HIS A 81 14.91 9.94 2.97
N LEU A 82 13.92 10.81 3.06
CA LEU A 82 13.87 12.08 2.35
C LEU A 82 14.41 13.19 3.27
N ASN A 83 15.52 13.82 2.88
CA ASN A 83 16.04 15.00 3.54
C ASN A 83 15.41 16.24 2.90
N GLY A 84 14.58 16.96 3.64
CA GLY A 84 14.09 18.27 3.17
C GLY A 84 15.22 19.29 3.20
N VAL A 85 15.58 19.81 2.04
CA VAL A 85 16.70 20.79 1.88
C VAL A 85 16.23 22.05 1.15
N GLU A 86 17.00 23.12 1.30
CA GLU A 86 16.85 24.37 0.54
C GLU A 86 18.04 24.55 -0.40
N SER A 87 18.17 23.65 -1.39
CA SER A 87 19.32 23.59 -2.28
C SER A 87 18.94 23.32 -3.72
N THR A 88 19.54 24.07 -4.66
CA THR A 88 19.37 23.85 -6.11
C THR A 88 20.05 22.60 -6.62
N GLY A 89 20.94 21.98 -5.81
CA GLY A 89 21.69 20.78 -6.20
C GLY A 89 20.96 19.47 -5.95
N ALA A 90 19.79 19.50 -5.31
CA ALA A 90 19.00 18.28 -5.07
C ALA A 90 18.41 17.75 -6.39
N SER A 91 18.54 16.45 -6.62
CA SER A 91 17.98 15.79 -7.81
C SER A 91 16.46 15.59 -7.72
N MET A 92 15.90 15.59 -6.51
CA MET A 92 14.46 15.61 -6.27
C MET A 92 14.06 17.02 -5.84
N SER A 93 12.97 17.56 -6.40
CA SER A 93 12.50 18.92 -6.10
C SER A 93 10.99 19.00 -6.05
N SER A 94 10.49 20.07 -5.44
CA SER A 94 9.08 20.42 -5.41
C SER A 94 8.87 21.83 -5.96
N ASP A 95 7.73 22.04 -6.63
CA ASP A 95 7.34 23.34 -7.17
C ASP A 95 5.86 23.63 -6.90
N VAL A 96 5.56 24.86 -6.53
CA VAL A 96 4.18 25.33 -6.29
C VAL A 96 3.99 26.63 -7.07
N ALA A 97 3.17 26.57 -8.11
CA ALA A 97 2.91 27.73 -8.96
C ALA A 97 1.49 27.66 -9.57
N ASN A 98 1.03 28.80 -10.09
CA ASN A 98 -0.18 28.83 -10.90
C ASN A 98 0.17 28.46 -12.34
N TYR A 99 -0.14 27.22 -12.72
CA TYR A 99 0.05 26.71 -14.08
C TYR A 99 -1.20 26.92 -14.97
N GLY A 100 -2.26 27.57 -14.45
CA GLY A 100 -3.50 27.79 -15.18
C GLY A 100 -4.41 26.56 -15.27
N ALA A 101 -5.35 26.58 -16.18
CA ALA A 101 -6.37 25.54 -16.39
C ALA A 101 -5.82 24.35 -17.20
N THR A 102 -4.81 23.66 -16.64
CA THR A 102 -4.09 22.56 -17.30
C THR A 102 -4.81 21.22 -17.28
N GLY A 103 -5.88 21.08 -16.47
CA GLY A 103 -6.59 19.81 -16.27
C GLY A 103 -5.98 18.91 -15.18
N TRP A 104 -4.82 19.27 -14.60
CA TRP A 104 -4.21 18.56 -13.46
C TRP A 104 -4.06 19.46 -12.23
N GLU A 105 -4.32 18.91 -11.05
CA GLU A 105 -4.14 19.59 -9.76
C GLU A 105 -2.72 19.46 -9.21
N ALA A 106 -2.04 18.38 -9.55
CA ALA A 106 -0.63 18.12 -9.27
C ALA A 106 -0.04 17.22 -10.35
N PHE A 107 1.27 17.20 -10.48
CA PHE A 107 1.97 16.44 -11.49
C PHE A 107 3.41 16.14 -11.07
N ASN A 108 3.87 14.92 -11.32
CA ASN A 108 5.26 14.55 -11.18
C ASN A 108 5.95 14.42 -12.54
N ASP A 109 7.09 15.08 -12.67
CA ASP A 109 7.95 15.06 -13.85
C ASP A 109 9.28 14.43 -13.48
N SER A 110 9.59 13.25 -14.03
CA SER A 110 10.77 12.49 -13.69
C SER A 110 11.58 12.10 -14.92
N THR A 111 12.89 12.25 -14.84
CA THR A 111 13.83 11.70 -15.83
C THR A 111 14.25 10.32 -15.40
N CYS A 112 13.92 9.31 -16.24
CA CYS A 112 14.22 7.92 -15.99
C CYS A 112 14.95 7.31 -17.18
N ILE A 113 16.09 6.67 -16.93
CA ILE A 113 16.91 6.01 -17.96
C ILE A 113 17.31 4.62 -17.45
N GLY A 114 16.95 3.57 -18.20
CA GLY A 114 17.32 2.20 -17.84
C GLY A 114 16.81 1.74 -16.48
N GLY A 115 15.61 2.21 -16.03
CA GLY A 115 15.05 1.88 -14.73
C GLY A 115 15.60 2.70 -13.56
N THR A 116 16.50 3.66 -13.82
CA THR A 116 17.08 4.54 -12.81
C THR A 116 16.52 5.94 -12.94
N THR A 117 16.03 6.50 -11.83
CA THR A 117 15.62 7.91 -11.73
C THR A 117 16.83 8.79 -11.53
N PHE A 118 16.98 9.84 -12.35
CA PHE A 118 18.07 10.82 -12.28
C PHE A 118 17.61 12.16 -11.72
N SER A 119 16.37 12.56 -12.02
CA SER A 119 15.77 13.76 -11.46
C SER A 119 14.26 13.59 -11.36
N SER A 120 13.65 14.30 -10.43
CA SER A 120 12.18 14.33 -10.28
C SER A 120 11.75 15.68 -9.71
N THR A 121 10.66 16.23 -10.27
CA THR A 121 10.03 17.45 -9.77
C THR A 121 8.53 17.19 -9.55
N SER A 122 8.12 17.23 -8.30
CA SER A 122 6.71 17.18 -7.92
C SER A 122 6.12 18.60 -7.92
N LYS A 123 5.03 18.80 -8.66
CA LYS A 123 4.40 20.12 -8.90
C LYS A 123 2.99 20.17 -8.34
N ILE A 124 2.63 21.27 -7.67
CA ILE A 124 1.23 21.60 -7.31
C ILE A 124 0.78 22.80 -8.11
N ASN A 125 -0.39 22.69 -8.76
CA ASN A 125 -1.03 23.77 -9.49
C ASN A 125 -1.99 24.54 -8.57
N THR A 126 -1.61 25.76 -8.20
CA THR A 126 -2.41 26.61 -7.31
C THR A 126 -3.72 27.10 -7.94
N TYR A 127 -3.90 26.92 -9.26
CA TYR A 127 -5.18 27.16 -9.92
C TYR A 127 -6.29 26.24 -9.38
N TYR A 128 -5.97 24.96 -9.15
CA TYR A 128 -6.91 23.95 -8.62
C TYR A 128 -6.79 23.75 -7.10
N LEU A 129 -5.61 23.97 -6.55
CA LEU A 129 -5.30 23.83 -5.13
C LEU A 129 -4.78 25.16 -4.57
N PRO A 130 -5.66 26.16 -4.34
CA PRO A 130 -5.27 27.45 -3.82
C PRO A 130 -4.70 27.36 -2.40
N SER A 131 -4.04 28.46 -1.92
CA SER A 131 -3.40 28.52 -0.60
C SER A 131 -4.36 28.29 0.58
N SER A 132 -5.67 28.43 0.36
CA SER A 132 -6.73 28.10 1.33
C SER A 132 -7.02 26.58 1.42
N THR A 133 -6.44 25.76 0.53
CA THR A 133 -6.63 24.30 0.58
C THR A 133 -6.12 23.76 1.93
N PRO A 134 -6.91 22.90 2.62
CA PRO A 134 -6.50 22.33 3.90
C PRO A 134 -5.17 21.58 3.82
N VAL A 135 -4.29 21.80 4.79
CA VAL A 135 -2.97 21.11 4.89
C VAL A 135 -3.09 19.61 4.77
N ALA A 136 -4.13 19.00 5.38
CA ALA A 136 -4.35 17.57 5.33
C ALA A 136 -4.64 17.06 3.89
N ARG A 137 -5.33 17.84 3.06
CA ARG A 137 -5.54 17.51 1.64
C ARG A 137 -4.24 17.69 0.85
N LEU A 138 -3.54 18.81 1.03
CA LEU A 138 -2.25 19.05 0.39
C LEU A 138 -1.21 17.97 0.75
N LYS A 139 -1.22 17.48 2.00
CA LYS A 139 -0.35 16.37 2.41
C LYS A 139 -0.61 15.11 1.58
N VAL A 140 -1.87 14.74 1.35
CA VAL A 140 -2.19 13.55 0.53
C VAL A 140 -1.76 13.75 -0.92
N VAL A 141 -1.92 14.96 -1.47
CA VAL A 141 -1.40 15.31 -2.79
C VAL A 141 0.12 15.18 -2.84
N TRP A 142 0.86 15.73 -1.86
CA TRP A 142 2.32 15.55 -1.80
C TRP A 142 2.74 14.09 -1.64
N LEU A 143 2.02 13.29 -0.82
CA LEU A 143 2.30 11.85 -0.71
C LEU A 143 2.15 11.14 -2.07
N HIS A 144 1.15 11.52 -2.86
CA HIS A 144 0.92 10.98 -4.21
C HIS A 144 2.07 11.34 -5.16
N GLU A 145 2.41 12.63 -5.28
CA GLU A 145 3.46 13.08 -6.19
C GLU A 145 4.86 12.57 -5.81
N LEU A 146 5.15 12.53 -4.51
CA LEU A 146 6.38 11.91 -4.01
C LEU A 146 6.38 10.39 -4.23
N GLY A 147 5.22 9.73 -4.21
CA GLY A 147 5.07 8.33 -4.59
C GLY A 147 5.52 8.07 -6.02
N HIS A 148 5.10 8.92 -6.96
CA HIS A 148 5.60 8.87 -8.34
C HIS A 148 7.09 9.12 -8.43
N SER A 149 7.60 10.10 -7.69
CA SER A 149 9.05 10.37 -7.60
C SER A 149 9.83 9.15 -7.14
N LEU A 150 9.25 8.35 -6.23
CA LEU A 150 9.88 7.17 -5.64
C LEU A 150 9.67 5.88 -6.45
N GLY A 151 8.92 5.94 -7.55
CA GLY A 151 8.75 4.80 -8.45
C GLY A 151 7.37 4.13 -8.43
N LEU A 152 6.41 4.66 -7.67
CA LEU A 152 5.05 4.15 -7.66
C LEU A 152 4.24 4.65 -8.86
N GLY A 153 3.43 3.78 -9.43
CA GLY A 153 2.39 4.10 -10.42
C GLY A 153 1.02 4.24 -9.75
N HIS A 154 0.01 4.59 -10.55
CA HIS A 154 -1.36 4.75 -10.06
C HIS A 154 -1.97 3.42 -9.56
N ALA A 155 -2.75 3.50 -8.49
CA ALA A 155 -3.60 2.42 -7.99
C ALA A 155 -5.06 2.61 -8.44
N SER A 156 -5.80 1.52 -8.59
CA SER A 156 -7.21 1.56 -9.00
C SER A 156 -8.17 1.84 -7.83
N ALA A 157 -7.78 1.50 -6.60
CA ALA A 157 -8.65 1.62 -5.43
C ALA A 157 -8.64 3.05 -4.87
N ILE A 158 -9.82 3.64 -4.68
CA ILE A 158 -10.00 5.03 -4.24
C ILE A 158 -9.45 5.32 -2.83
N ASN A 159 -9.31 4.29 -2.00
CA ASN A 159 -8.77 4.38 -0.64
C ASN A 159 -7.24 4.22 -0.59
N ARG A 160 -6.53 4.47 -1.69
CA ARG A 160 -5.07 4.47 -1.82
C ARG A 160 -4.55 5.88 -2.10
N VAL A 161 -3.36 6.20 -1.60
CA VAL A 161 -2.69 7.47 -1.90
C VAL A 161 -2.47 7.58 -3.41
N MET A 162 -2.04 6.49 -4.05
CA MET A 162 -1.74 6.45 -5.48
C MET A 162 -2.98 6.30 -6.37
N TYR A 163 -4.21 6.48 -5.85
CA TYR A 163 -5.40 6.60 -6.72
C TYR A 163 -5.22 7.76 -7.69
N THR A 164 -5.71 7.61 -8.92
CA THR A 164 -5.50 8.56 -10.04
C THR A 164 -5.80 10.04 -9.75
N SER A 165 -6.58 10.33 -8.70
CA SER A 165 -6.80 11.68 -8.17
C SER A 165 -6.56 11.67 -6.67
N ALA A 166 -5.47 12.28 -6.24
CA ALA A 166 -5.10 12.40 -4.82
C ALA A 166 -6.17 13.15 -4.01
N SER A 167 -6.78 14.18 -4.59
CA SER A 167 -7.87 14.91 -3.95
C SER A 167 -9.12 14.05 -3.78
N THR A 168 -9.45 13.20 -4.74
CA THR A 168 -10.56 12.25 -4.63
C THR A 168 -10.26 11.16 -3.60
N ALA A 169 -9.02 10.66 -3.54
CA ALA A 169 -8.57 9.75 -2.49
C ALA A 169 -8.75 10.37 -1.09
N TYR A 170 -8.41 11.66 -0.93
CA TYR A 170 -8.63 12.38 0.32
C TYR A 170 -10.12 12.58 0.64
N THR A 171 -10.93 13.09 -0.30
CA THR A 171 -12.31 13.51 -0.03
C THR A 171 -13.28 12.35 0.06
N SER A 172 -13.18 11.39 -0.86
CA SER A 172 -14.12 10.27 -1.02
C SER A 172 -13.52 8.94 -0.56
N GLY A 173 -12.20 8.74 -0.71
CA GLY A 173 -11.50 7.53 -0.26
C GLY A 173 -11.11 7.53 1.22
N GLY A 174 -11.22 8.69 1.91
CA GLY A 174 -10.88 8.82 3.32
C GLY A 174 -9.38 8.74 3.63
N VAL A 175 -8.51 8.82 2.60
CA VAL A 175 -7.05 8.75 2.74
C VAL A 175 -6.50 9.92 3.55
N ARG A 176 -5.59 9.62 4.51
CA ARG A 176 -4.95 10.62 5.38
C ARG A 176 -3.44 10.44 5.51
N GLY A 177 -2.87 9.38 4.93
CA GLY A 177 -1.45 9.02 4.98
C GLY A 177 -1.18 7.84 4.08
N LEU A 178 0.08 7.36 4.03
CA LEU A 178 0.45 6.15 3.30
C LEU A 178 -0.39 4.97 3.77
N THR A 179 -0.82 4.15 2.83
CA THR A 179 -1.51 2.89 3.11
C THR A 179 -0.54 1.72 3.00
N THR A 180 -0.98 0.53 3.41
CA THR A 180 -0.16 -0.69 3.33
C THR A 180 0.35 -0.97 1.92
N ASP A 181 -0.40 -0.56 0.90
CA ASP A 181 -0.01 -0.80 -0.50
C ASP A 181 1.16 0.08 -0.94
N GLU A 182 1.12 1.38 -0.63
CA GLU A 182 2.23 2.28 -0.97
C GLU A 182 3.48 1.87 -0.19
N ILE A 183 3.33 1.52 1.09
CA ILE A 183 4.45 1.03 1.93
C ILE A 183 5.06 -0.22 1.29
N ALA A 184 4.23 -1.23 0.95
CA ALA A 184 4.71 -2.46 0.30
C ALA A 184 5.38 -2.20 -1.05
N GLY A 185 4.87 -1.24 -1.84
CA GLY A 185 5.48 -0.84 -3.09
C GLY A 185 6.87 -0.20 -2.92
N ILE A 186 7.03 0.66 -1.92
CA ILE A 186 8.33 1.25 -1.58
C ILE A 186 9.27 0.20 -1.01
N ASP A 187 8.81 -0.68 -0.12
CA ASP A 187 9.62 -1.79 0.43
C ASP A 187 10.13 -2.74 -0.67
N TYR A 188 9.32 -2.97 -1.70
CA TYR A 188 9.72 -3.77 -2.86
C TYR A 188 10.81 -3.09 -3.71
N LEU A 189 10.75 -1.75 -3.84
CA LEU A 189 11.70 -0.99 -4.66
C LEU A 189 13.05 -0.79 -3.96
N TYR A 190 13.06 -0.65 -2.64
CA TYR A 190 14.21 -0.23 -1.84
C TYR A 190 14.52 -1.20 -0.71
#